data_cc45b56a43a2f95e5ea0d125f8e585d4
#
_entry.id   cc45b56a43a2f95e5ea0d125f8e585d4
#
_cell.length_a   1.000
_cell.length_b   1.000
_cell.length_c   1.000
_cell.angle_alpha   90.00
_cell.angle_beta   90.00
_cell.angle_gamma   90.00
#
_symmetry.space_group_name_H-M   'P 1'
#
loop_
_entity.id
_entity.type
_entity.pdbx_description
1 polymer ?
#
loop_
_entity_poly.entity_id
_entity_poly.type
_entity_poly.pdbx_seq_one_letter_code
_entity_poly.pdbx_strand_id
1 'polypeptide(L)'
;MSSSTERVSSDTDGKRDTVSSWTGASLAARRGFRTAALAVVLPLAVIIIWQYAGRGGSLFGGVLPTPDRVWEAWWIWAFGPTGLGLNPYSGTWLANLLFSAERVGKGFLCAIIVGVPVGIAIGWNRISAGALDPTIQLLRPIPITAWLPFSIAVFGIQDIGAIFLMSLGAFFPIVLNTAQGARDVERNLIRASLMMGAGRWTVLRRVVLPASLPSIFTGLRIGLGIGWTAVIVAEMVAVKSGLGYVLWDAYYVGRMDVVIADMMTIGLLGLLSDMVILQIERWVLNWRRLQSYQS
;
A
#
# COMPACT_ATOMS: atom_id res chain seq x y z
N MET A 1 73.88 -32.83 -6.33
CA MET A 1 72.80 -33.56 -5.63
C MET A 1 71.94 -32.56 -4.92
N SER A 2 70.87 -32.19 -5.51
CA SER A 2 69.78 -31.49 -4.85
C SER A 2 68.75 -31.12 -5.93
N SER A 3 67.69 -31.91 -6.12
CA SER A 3 66.47 -31.47 -6.83
C SER A 3 65.39 -32.53 -6.74
N SER A 4 64.57 -32.55 -5.68
CA SER A 4 63.33 -33.36 -5.64
C SER A 4 62.47 -33.05 -4.39
N THR A 5 62.02 -31.82 -4.19
CA THR A 5 61.07 -31.53 -3.12
C THR A 5 60.08 -30.36 -3.46
N GLU A 6 59.63 -30.22 -4.72
CA GLU A 6 58.77 -29.10 -5.07
C GLU A 6 57.58 -29.45 -6.00
N ARG A 7 56.94 -30.61 -5.82
CA ARG A 7 55.75 -30.98 -6.61
C ARG A 7 54.60 -31.67 -5.85
N VAL A 8 54.40 -31.38 -4.59
CA VAL A 8 53.28 -32.02 -3.83
C VAL A 8 52.31 -31.01 -3.22
N SER A 9 52.53 -29.68 -3.33
CA SER A 9 51.66 -28.71 -2.64
C SER A 9 50.52 -28.10 -3.49
N SER A 10 50.40 -28.37 -4.81
CA SER A 10 49.42 -27.71 -5.67
C SER A 10 48.10 -28.44 -5.87
N ASP A 11 47.96 -29.69 -5.39
CA ASP A 11 46.73 -30.50 -5.65
C ASP A 11 45.74 -30.55 -4.48
N THR A 12 46.08 -29.99 -3.33
CA THR A 12 45.20 -29.97 -2.15
C THR A 12 44.38 -28.69 -2.02
N ASP A 13 44.73 -27.62 -2.72
CA ASP A 13 44.03 -26.31 -2.65
C ASP A 13 42.78 -26.28 -3.55
N GLY A 14 42.85 -26.88 -4.73
CA GLY A 14 41.70 -26.95 -5.65
C GLY A 14 40.52 -27.79 -5.15
N LYS A 15 40.75 -28.75 -4.24
CA LYS A 15 39.68 -29.56 -3.64
C LYS A 15 38.97 -28.89 -2.46
N ARG A 16 39.60 -27.95 -1.78
CA ARG A 16 39.00 -27.20 -0.66
C ARG A 16 38.03 -26.16 -1.15
N ASP A 17 38.32 -25.46 -2.27
CA ASP A 17 37.44 -24.43 -2.82
C ASP A 17 36.17 -24.98 -3.45
N THR A 18 36.24 -26.18 -4.05
CA THR A 18 35.04 -26.82 -4.63
C THR A 18 34.07 -27.36 -3.56
N VAL A 19 34.59 -27.88 -2.44
CA VAL A 19 33.73 -28.39 -1.34
C VAL A 19 33.05 -27.25 -0.59
N SER A 20 33.69 -26.07 -0.43
CA SER A 20 33.10 -24.90 0.21
C SER A 20 31.99 -24.25 -0.64
N SER A 21 32.11 -24.29 -1.97
CA SER A 21 31.09 -23.75 -2.89
C SER A 21 29.83 -24.62 -2.90
N TRP A 22 29.93 -25.94 -2.82
CA TRP A 22 28.80 -26.86 -2.80
C TRP A 22 27.99 -26.80 -1.48
N THR A 23 28.68 -26.60 -0.35
CA THR A 23 28.01 -26.45 0.95
C THR A 23 27.27 -25.11 1.07
N GLY A 24 27.84 -24.02 0.51
CA GLY A 24 27.20 -22.71 0.46
C GLY A 24 25.91 -22.70 -0.40
N ALA A 25 25.98 -23.31 -1.59
CA ALA A 25 24.83 -23.40 -2.48
C ALA A 25 23.68 -24.25 -1.90
N SER A 26 24.02 -25.37 -1.23
CA SER A 26 23.01 -26.22 -0.58
C SER A 26 22.35 -25.56 0.63
N LEU A 27 23.07 -24.76 1.40
CA LEU A 27 22.53 -23.99 2.54
C LEU A 27 21.65 -22.83 2.07
N ALA A 28 22.04 -22.14 0.99
CA ALA A 28 21.22 -21.09 0.38
C ALA A 28 19.91 -21.65 -0.22
N ALA A 29 19.99 -22.78 -0.92
CA ALA A 29 18.82 -23.48 -1.45
C ALA A 29 17.88 -23.98 -0.33
N ARG A 30 18.43 -24.52 0.75
CA ARG A 30 17.64 -24.94 1.93
C ARG A 30 16.99 -23.75 2.65
N ARG A 31 17.68 -22.60 2.76
CA ARG A 31 17.07 -21.37 3.31
C ARG A 31 15.94 -20.86 2.40
N GLY A 32 16.16 -20.81 1.09
CA GLY A 32 15.14 -20.43 0.12
C GLY A 32 13.91 -21.36 0.16
N PHE A 33 14.13 -22.67 0.25
CA PHE A 33 13.03 -23.63 0.38
C PHE A 33 12.27 -23.50 1.71
N ARG A 34 12.97 -23.28 2.83
CA ARG A 34 12.31 -23.09 4.15
C ARG A 34 11.50 -21.80 4.20
N THR A 35 11.99 -20.69 3.63
CA THR A 35 11.23 -19.44 3.54
C THR A 35 10.03 -19.56 2.61
N ALA A 36 10.17 -20.23 1.47
CA ALA A 36 9.05 -20.52 0.56
C ALA A 36 8.02 -21.45 1.19
N ALA A 37 8.46 -22.48 1.89
CA ALA A 37 7.58 -23.40 2.62
C ALA A 37 6.80 -22.67 3.73
N LEU A 38 7.45 -21.82 4.53
CA LEU A 38 6.79 -21.03 5.56
C LEU A 38 5.79 -20.03 4.97
N ALA A 39 6.08 -19.45 3.81
CA ALA A 39 5.19 -18.53 3.11
C ALA A 39 3.86 -19.20 2.64
N VAL A 40 3.87 -20.53 2.45
CA VAL A 40 2.67 -21.31 2.08
C VAL A 40 2.03 -21.96 3.29
N VAL A 41 2.84 -22.53 4.19
CA VAL A 41 2.34 -23.28 5.37
C VAL A 41 1.57 -22.38 6.32
N LEU A 42 2.04 -21.14 6.55
CA LEU A 42 1.37 -20.22 7.47
C LEU A 42 -0.05 -19.84 7.01
N PRO A 43 -0.28 -19.37 5.76
CA PRO A 43 -1.63 -19.12 5.26
C PRO A 43 -2.53 -20.37 5.28
N LEU A 44 -2.01 -21.53 4.91
CA LEU A 44 -2.77 -22.78 4.96
C LEU A 44 -3.15 -23.15 6.39
N ALA A 45 -2.24 -23.03 7.34
CA ALA A 45 -2.54 -23.26 8.76
C ALA A 45 -3.64 -22.32 9.27
N VAL A 46 -3.60 -21.03 8.91
CA VAL A 46 -4.64 -20.07 9.25
C VAL A 46 -5.99 -20.49 8.66
N ILE A 47 -6.06 -20.91 7.40
CA ILE A 47 -7.30 -21.36 6.76
C ILE A 47 -7.84 -22.63 7.44
N ILE A 48 -6.96 -23.59 7.79
CA ILE A 48 -7.36 -24.81 8.48
C ILE A 48 -7.90 -24.48 9.87
N ILE A 49 -7.22 -23.63 10.65
CA ILE A 49 -7.68 -23.20 11.97
C ILE A 49 -9.03 -22.50 11.83
N TRP A 50 -9.19 -21.61 10.85
CA TRP A 50 -10.46 -20.94 10.59
C TRP A 50 -11.57 -21.93 10.25
N GLN A 51 -11.30 -22.93 9.40
CA GLN A 51 -12.28 -23.96 9.04
C GLN A 51 -12.75 -24.75 10.28
N TYR A 52 -11.83 -25.15 11.16
CA TYR A 52 -12.19 -25.84 12.41
C TYR A 52 -12.94 -24.93 13.39
N ALA A 53 -12.51 -23.69 13.53
CA ALA A 53 -13.16 -22.69 14.41
C ALA A 53 -14.59 -22.38 13.95
N GLY A 54 -14.82 -22.27 12.62
CA GLY A 54 -16.14 -22.03 12.06
C GLY A 54 -17.08 -23.24 12.18
N ARG A 55 -16.56 -24.47 12.06
CA ARG A 55 -17.36 -25.71 12.22
C ARG A 55 -17.73 -26.01 13.68
N GLY A 56 -16.84 -25.64 14.61
CA GLY A 56 -16.99 -25.97 16.02
C GLY A 56 -18.13 -25.22 16.75
N GLY A 57 -18.68 -24.18 16.18
CA GLY A 57 -19.84 -23.42 16.70
C GLY A 57 -19.66 -22.80 18.10
N SER A 58 -18.72 -23.33 18.90
CA SER A 58 -18.54 -22.98 20.32
C SER A 58 -17.54 -21.85 20.56
N LEU A 59 -16.55 -21.67 19.68
CA LEU A 59 -15.43 -20.73 19.92
C LEU A 59 -15.80 -19.27 19.71
N PHE A 60 -16.81 -18.95 18.90
CA PHE A 60 -17.26 -17.58 18.66
C PHE A 60 -18.78 -17.45 18.64
N GLY A 61 -19.51 -18.28 19.42
CA GLY A 61 -20.96 -18.22 19.49
C GLY A 61 -21.69 -18.47 18.17
N GLY A 62 -21.06 -19.18 17.21
CA GLY A 62 -21.62 -19.45 15.90
C GLY A 62 -21.59 -18.27 14.91
N VAL A 63 -20.98 -17.14 15.28
CA VAL A 63 -20.92 -15.93 14.44
C VAL A 63 -19.88 -16.07 13.31
N LEU A 64 -18.83 -16.88 13.50
CA LEU A 64 -17.76 -17.03 12.50
C LEU A 64 -18.19 -18.03 11.41
N PRO A 65 -18.44 -17.61 10.16
CA PRO A 65 -18.76 -18.51 9.08
C PRO A 65 -17.51 -19.30 8.64
N THR A 66 -17.75 -20.48 8.10
CA THR A 66 -16.68 -21.30 7.51
C THR A 66 -16.20 -20.74 6.18
N PRO A 67 -14.94 -20.97 5.77
CA PRO A 67 -14.39 -20.49 4.48
C PRO A 67 -15.22 -20.88 3.26
N ASP A 68 -15.83 -22.06 3.26
CA ASP A 68 -16.72 -22.53 2.19
C ASP A 68 -17.97 -21.64 2.07
N ARG A 69 -18.61 -21.27 3.19
CA ARG A 69 -19.75 -20.34 3.20
C ARG A 69 -19.37 -18.93 2.75
N VAL A 70 -18.19 -18.46 3.14
CA VAL A 70 -17.68 -17.16 2.68
C VAL A 70 -17.44 -17.17 1.16
N TRP A 71 -16.87 -18.27 0.63
CA TRP A 71 -16.69 -18.42 -0.81
C TRP A 71 -18.01 -18.47 -1.57
N GLU A 72 -18.98 -19.22 -1.09
CA GLU A 72 -20.32 -19.28 -1.68
C GLU A 72 -21.02 -17.91 -1.66
N ALA A 73 -20.95 -17.20 -0.53
CA ALA A 73 -21.48 -15.85 -0.41
C ALA A 73 -20.83 -14.87 -1.39
N TRP A 74 -19.49 -14.91 -1.51
CA TRP A 74 -18.76 -14.12 -2.48
C TRP A 74 -19.15 -14.45 -3.92
N TRP A 75 -19.30 -15.73 -4.26
CA TRP A 75 -19.71 -16.19 -5.59
C TRP A 75 -21.09 -15.68 -5.97
N ILE A 76 -22.06 -15.81 -5.06
CA ILE A 76 -23.43 -15.30 -5.26
C ILE A 76 -23.41 -13.77 -5.39
N TRP A 77 -22.64 -13.09 -4.56
CA TRP A 77 -22.50 -11.65 -4.62
C TRP A 77 -21.90 -11.17 -5.95
N ALA A 78 -20.88 -11.88 -6.46
CA ALA A 78 -20.22 -11.51 -7.71
C ALA A 78 -21.01 -11.88 -8.96
N PHE A 79 -21.60 -13.07 -9.00
CA PHE A 79 -22.13 -13.69 -10.22
C PHE A 79 -23.60 -14.15 -10.10
N GLY A 80 -24.21 -13.99 -8.94
CA GLY A 80 -25.58 -14.40 -8.73
C GLY A 80 -26.58 -13.56 -9.56
N PRO A 81 -27.78 -14.07 -9.81
CA PRO A 81 -28.81 -13.38 -10.56
C PRO A 81 -29.28 -12.14 -9.79
N THR A 82 -29.38 -11.01 -10.49
CA THR A 82 -29.89 -9.77 -9.95
C THR A 82 -31.44 -9.75 -10.00
N GLY A 83 -32.07 -9.17 -8.96
CA GLY A 83 -33.50 -8.84 -9.01
C GLY A 83 -34.49 -9.92 -8.57
N LEU A 84 -34.05 -11.08 -8.09
CA LEU A 84 -34.94 -12.16 -7.66
C LEU A 84 -35.41 -12.08 -6.18
N GLY A 85 -35.14 -11.00 -5.48
CA GLY A 85 -35.64 -10.75 -4.10
C GLY A 85 -35.09 -11.66 -3.00
N LEU A 86 -34.33 -12.70 -3.32
CA LEU A 86 -33.83 -13.70 -2.37
C LEU A 86 -32.53 -13.28 -1.64
N ASN A 87 -31.71 -12.47 -2.28
CA ASN A 87 -30.46 -11.97 -1.72
C ASN A 87 -30.17 -10.56 -2.26
N PRO A 88 -30.24 -9.50 -1.42
CA PRO A 88 -30.05 -8.13 -1.85
C PRO A 88 -28.64 -7.84 -2.42
N TYR A 89 -27.66 -8.68 -2.08
CA TYR A 89 -26.28 -8.49 -2.55
C TYR A 89 -26.01 -9.17 -3.89
N SER A 90 -26.87 -10.10 -4.35
CA SER A 90 -26.63 -10.92 -5.54
C SER A 90 -26.32 -10.10 -6.79
N GLY A 91 -25.16 -10.37 -7.44
CA GLY A 91 -24.73 -9.70 -8.67
C GLY A 91 -24.32 -8.24 -8.54
N THR A 92 -24.21 -7.70 -7.31
CA THR A 92 -23.90 -6.28 -7.10
C THR A 92 -22.42 -6.00 -6.78
N TRP A 93 -21.58 -7.03 -6.71
CA TRP A 93 -20.18 -6.91 -6.34
C TRP A 93 -19.41 -5.90 -7.20
N LEU A 94 -19.48 -6.05 -8.52
CA LEU A 94 -18.74 -5.18 -9.44
C LEU A 94 -19.18 -3.71 -9.34
N ALA A 95 -20.48 -3.47 -9.17
CA ALA A 95 -21.00 -2.11 -9.04
C ALA A 95 -20.47 -1.43 -7.77
N ASN A 96 -20.53 -2.12 -6.61
CA ASN A 96 -20.02 -1.59 -5.34
C ASN A 96 -18.51 -1.41 -5.36
N LEU A 97 -17.76 -2.34 -5.98
CA LEU A 97 -16.32 -2.22 -6.20
C LEU A 97 -15.99 -0.96 -7.00
N LEU A 98 -16.68 -0.73 -8.11
CA LEU A 98 -16.44 0.44 -8.95
C LEU A 98 -16.77 1.76 -8.23
N PHE A 99 -17.85 1.83 -7.45
CA PHE A 99 -18.18 3.00 -6.64
C PHE A 99 -17.05 3.34 -5.63
N SER A 100 -16.56 2.34 -4.88
CA SER A 100 -15.45 2.56 -3.95
C SER A 100 -14.17 2.93 -4.68
N ALA A 101 -13.82 2.23 -5.76
CA ALA A 101 -12.62 2.53 -6.56
C ALA A 101 -12.66 3.94 -7.18
N GLU A 102 -13.81 4.40 -7.63
CA GLU A 102 -14.00 5.75 -8.17
C GLU A 102 -13.76 6.82 -7.09
N ARG A 103 -14.32 6.64 -5.89
CA ARG A 103 -14.12 7.57 -4.75
C ARG A 103 -12.65 7.59 -4.31
N VAL A 104 -12.03 6.41 -4.21
CA VAL A 104 -10.59 6.29 -3.91
C VAL A 104 -9.76 6.99 -4.98
N GLY A 105 -10.03 6.74 -6.26
CA GLY A 105 -9.29 7.36 -7.36
C GLY A 105 -9.41 8.89 -7.36
N LYS A 106 -10.62 9.42 -7.21
CA LYS A 106 -10.87 10.87 -7.16
C LYS A 106 -10.20 11.52 -5.95
N GLY A 107 -10.40 10.94 -4.76
CA GLY A 107 -9.81 11.48 -3.53
C GLY A 107 -8.29 11.40 -3.53
N PHE A 108 -7.72 10.32 -4.04
CA PHE A 108 -6.27 10.16 -4.17
C PHE A 108 -5.67 11.18 -5.14
N LEU A 109 -6.32 11.40 -6.27
CA LEU A 109 -5.89 12.41 -7.24
C LEU A 109 -5.89 13.82 -6.62
N CYS A 110 -6.95 14.17 -5.89
CA CYS A 110 -7.00 15.45 -5.15
C CYS A 110 -5.84 15.56 -4.14
N ALA A 111 -5.57 14.49 -3.39
CA ALA A 111 -4.46 14.46 -2.44
C ALA A 111 -3.09 14.62 -3.11
N ILE A 112 -2.88 14.05 -4.28
CA ILE A 112 -1.65 14.21 -5.07
C ILE A 112 -1.51 15.66 -5.57
N ILE A 113 -2.56 16.20 -6.18
CA ILE A 113 -2.55 17.56 -6.78
C ILE A 113 -2.22 18.63 -5.74
N VAL A 114 -2.69 18.46 -4.51
CA VAL A 114 -2.44 19.43 -3.43
C VAL A 114 -1.22 19.01 -2.60
N GLY A 115 -1.10 17.75 -2.23
CA GLY A 115 -0.10 17.27 -1.30
C GLY A 115 1.33 17.30 -1.84
N VAL A 116 1.54 16.94 -3.11
CA VAL A 116 2.89 16.97 -3.69
C VAL A 116 3.42 18.41 -3.81
N PRO A 117 2.69 19.40 -4.36
CA PRO A 117 3.16 20.79 -4.38
C PRO A 117 3.40 21.37 -3.00
N VAL A 118 2.51 21.12 -2.03
CA VAL A 118 2.68 21.57 -0.64
C VAL A 118 3.92 20.94 -0.02
N GLY A 119 4.12 19.63 -0.17
CA GLY A 119 5.31 18.95 0.33
C GLY A 119 6.61 19.46 -0.29
N ILE A 120 6.65 19.67 -1.60
CA ILE A 120 7.80 20.31 -2.27
C ILE A 120 8.04 21.73 -1.75
N ALA A 121 6.99 22.54 -1.59
CA ALA A 121 7.12 23.89 -1.06
C ALA A 121 7.72 23.91 0.35
N ILE A 122 7.28 23.01 1.22
CA ILE A 122 7.83 22.84 2.58
C ILE A 122 9.28 22.35 2.55
N GLY A 123 9.61 21.40 1.70
CA GLY A 123 10.96 20.82 1.62
C GLY A 123 11.99 21.81 1.02
N TRP A 124 11.57 22.60 0.03
CA TRP A 124 12.44 23.49 -0.73
C TRP A 124 12.59 24.89 -0.12
N ASN A 125 11.51 25.47 0.45
CA ASN A 125 11.48 26.87 0.89
C ASN A 125 11.31 26.98 2.40
N ARG A 126 12.25 27.65 3.07
CA ARG A 126 12.22 27.89 4.52
C ARG A 126 10.99 28.69 4.99
N ILE A 127 10.51 29.63 4.18
CA ILE A 127 9.32 30.44 4.51
C ILE A 127 8.08 29.54 4.50
N SER A 128 7.90 28.73 3.44
CA SER A 128 6.81 27.76 3.35
C SER A 128 6.89 26.72 4.48
N ALA A 129 8.08 26.26 4.82
CA ALA A 129 8.29 25.35 5.94
C ALA A 129 7.85 26.00 7.27
N GLY A 130 8.27 27.23 7.55
CA GLY A 130 7.90 27.92 8.78
C GLY A 130 6.40 28.19 8.92
N ALA A 131 5.70 28.39 7.82
CA ALA A 131 4.25 28.67 7.81
C ALA A 131 3.38 27.39 7.82
N LEU A 132 3.72 26.39 6.99
CA LEU A 132 2.86 25.23 6.75
C LEU A 132 3.20 24.04 7.65
N ASP A 133 4.48 23.80 7.95
CA ASP A 133 4.91 22.62 8.73
C ASP A 133 4.27 22.57 10.12
N PRO A 134 4.20 23.67 10.91
CA PRO A 134 3.53 23.65 12.21
C PRO A 134 2.04 23.31 12.12
N THR A 135 1.35 23.85 11.11
CA THR A 135 -0.08 23.60 10.89
C THR A 135 -0.33 22.11 10.54
N ILE A 136 0.51 21.55 9.66
CA ILE A 136 0.41 20.14 9.27
C ILE A 136 0.70 19.22 10.46
N GLN A 137 1.72 19.53 11.25
CA GLN A 137 2.07 18.77 12.46
C GLN A 137 0.96 18.84 13.51
N LEU A 138 0.23 19.94 13.61
CA LEU A 138 -0.91 20.11 14.52
C LEU A 138 -2.13 19.28 14.07
N LEU A 139 -2.42 19.23 12.78
CA LEU A 139 -3.60 18.55 12.24
C LEU A 139 -3.40 17.03 12.06
N ARG A 140 -2.17 16.58 11.80
CA ARG A 140 -1.83 15.19 11.54
C ARG A 140 -2.28 14.20 12.63
N PRO A 141 -2.15 14.49 13.96
CA PRO A 141 -2.56 13.55 15.00
C PRO A 141 -4.06 13.31 15.07
N ILE A 142 -4.89 14.14 14.44
CA ILE A 142 -6.34 13.97 14.44
C ILE A 142 -6.69 12.72 13.61
N PRO A 143 -7.28 11.67 14.23
CA PRO A 143 -7.68 10.47 13.50
C PRO A 143 -8.63 10.82 12.35
N ILE A 144 -8.43 10.21 11.19
CA ILE A 144 -9.24 10.49 10.01
C ILE A 144 -10.75 10.23 10.26
N THR A 145 -11.07 9.27 11.12
CA THR A 145 -12.44 8.95 11.53
C THR A 145 -13.10 10.08 12.31
N ALA A 146 -12.33 10.91 13.02
CA ALA A 146 -12.86 12.07 13.74
C ALA A 146 -13.35 13.19 12.80
N TRP A 147 -12.91 13.18 11.54
CA TRP A 147 -13.38 14.12 10.53
C TRP A 147 -14.71 13.71 9.87
N LEU A 148 -15.20 12.51 10.13
CA LEU A 148 -16.44 11.98 9.54
C LEU A 148 -17.67 12.86 9.87
N PRO A 149 -17.96 13.22 11.14
CA PRO A 149 -19.10 14.09 11.44
C PRO A 149 -18.98 15.47 10.78
N PHE A 150 -17.76 16.03 10.72
CA PHE A 150 -17.50 17.29 10.02
C PHE A 150 -17.77 17.15 8.53
N SER A 151 -17.31 16.06 7.91
CA SER A 151 -17.56 15.79 6.49
C SER A 151 -19.06 15.70 6.18
N ILE A 152 -19.83 15.01 7.02
CA ILE A 152 -21.30 14.89 6.86
C ILE A 152 -21.97 16.26 7.06
N ALA A 153 -21.54 17.05 8.03
CA ALA A 153 -22.11 18.36 8.30
C ALA A 153 -21.88 19.35 7.14
N VAL A 154 -20.72 19.31 6.49
CA VAL A 154 -20.36 20.23 5.39
C VAL A 154 -20.88 19.77 4.03
N PHE A 155 -20.75 18.47 3.72
CA PHE A 155 -21.05 17.93 2.38
C PHE A 155 -22.33 17.12 2.33
N GLY A 156 -22.97 16.86 3.47
CA GLY A 156 -24.11 15.96 3.56
C GLY A 156 -23.77 14.48 3.37
N ILE A 157 -24.80 13.66 3.24
CA ILE A 157 -24.69 12.22 2.98
C ILE A 157 -24.53 12.02 1.46
N GLN A 158 -23.32 12.23 0.96
CA GLN A 158 -22.98 12.21 -0.47
C GLN A 158 -21.55 11.72 -0.70
N ASP A 159 -21.24 11.32 -1.93
CA ASP A 159 -19.92 10.86 -2.39
C ASP A 159 -18.78 11.85 -2.11
N ILE A 160 -19.09 13.16 -2.17
CA ILE A 160 -18.11 14.23 -1.94
C ILE A 160 -17.50 14.12 -0.53
N GLY A 161 -18.29 13.74 0.48
CA GLY A 161 -17.81 13.53 1.85
C GLY A 161 -16.80 12.39 1.94
N ALA A 162 -17.05 11.28 1.26
CA ALA A 162 -16.12 10.16 1.20
C ALA A 162 -14.83 10.51 0.43
N ILE A 163 -14.95 11.24 -0.70
CA ILE A 163 -13.82 11.75 -1.48
C ILE A 163 -12.95 12.71 -0.64
N PHE A 164 -13.58 13.60 0.13
CA PHE A 164 -12.88 14.50 1.06
C PHE A 164 -12.09 13.73 2.11
N LEU A 165 -12.70 12.74 2.78
CA LEU A 165 -12.03 11.95 3.80
C LEU A 165 -10.87 11.13 3.21
N MET A 166 -11.05 10.56 2.01
CA MET A 166 -9.98 9.92 1.27
C MET A 166 -8.82 10.88 0.98
N SER A 167 -9.15 12.07 0.47
CA SER A 167 -8.15 13.09 0.16
C SER A 167 -7.36 13.50 1.39
N LEU A 168 -8.04 13.72 2.50
CA LEU A 168 -7.43 14.11 3.77
C LEU A 168 -6.55 13.00 4.35
N GLY A 169 -7.00 11.75 4.29
CA GLY A 169 -6.24 10.58 4.74
C GLY A 169 -4.95 10.37 3.96
N ALA A 170 -4.99 10.57 2.63
CA ALA A 170 -3.83 10.45 1.78
C ALA A 170 -2.92 11.69 1.82
N PHE A 171 -3.47 12.87 2.10
CA PHE A 171 -2.75 14.15 2.06
C PHE A 171 -1.54 14.19 3.00
N PHE A 172 -1.72 13.85 4.28
CA PHE A 172 -0.64 13.94 5.27
C PHE A 172 0.57 13.06 4.93
N PRO A 173 0.43 11.76 4.63
CA PRO A 173 1.56 10.94 4.21
C PRO A 173 2.26 11.47 2.95
N ILE A 174 1.49 11.95 1.97
CA ILE A 174 2.03 12.50 0.73
C ILE A 174 2.86 13.74 1.01
N VAL A 175 2.31 14.71 1.76
CA VAL A 175 3.02 15.96 2.10
C VAL A 175 4.31 15.67 2.85
N LEU A 176 4.25 14.85 3.91
CA LEU A 176 5.39 14.60 4.77
C LEU A 176 6.52 13.87 4.05
N ASN A 177 6.21 12.83 3.30
CA ASN A 177 7.22 12.09 2.54
C ASN A 177 7.80 12.94 1.40
N THR A 178 6.97 13.74 0.74
CA THR A 178 7.42 14.67 -0.31
C THR A 178 8.34 15.75 0.27
N ALA A 179 7.97 16.36 1.40
CA ALA A 179 8.78 17.36 2.06
C ALA A 179 10.13 16.78 2.53
N GLN A 180 10.10 15.58 3.10
CA GLN A 180 11.32 14.87 3.50
C GLN A 180 12.21 14.58 2.28
N GLY A 181 11.65 14.02 1.21
CA GLY A 181 12.40 13.75 -0.01
C GLY A 181 13.05 14.99 -0.63
N ALA A 182 12.36 16.14 -0.58
CA ALA A 182 12.94 17.40 -1.06
C ALA A 182 14.04 17.96 -0.14
N ARG A 183 13.98 17.71 1.19
CA ARG A 183 15.03 18.08 2.16
C ARG A 183 16.27 17.19 2.05
N ASP A 184 16.09 15.93 1.71
CA ASP A 184 17.16 14.92 1.65
C ASP A 184 18.02 15.02 0.37
N VAL A 185 17.66 15.90 -0.57
CA VAL A 185 18.45 16.13 -1.77
C VAL A 185 19.84 16.64 -1.40
N GLU A 186 20.87 16.00 -1.93
CA GLU A 186 22.26 16.32 -1.62
C GLU A 186 22.60 17.78 -1.95
N ARG A 187 23.05 18.51 -0.93
CA ARG A 187 23.37 19.95 -1.04
C ARG A 187 24.45 20.23 -2.08
N ASN A 188 25.35 19.30 -2.32
CA ASN A 188 26.41 19.45 -3.31
C ASN A 188 25.84 19.47 -4.74
N LEU A 189 24.83 18.65 -5.04
CA LEU A 189 24.14 18.69 -6.33
C LEU A 189 23.45 20.03 -6.58
N ILE A 190 22.79 20.56 -5.54
CA ILE A 190 22.15 21.87 -5.61
C ILE A 190 23.20 22.98 -5.85
N ARG A 191 24.31 22.99 -5.09
CA ARG A 191 25.39 23.97 -5.23
C ARG A 191 26.07 23.90 -6.60
N ALA A 192 26.41 22.70 -7.06
CA ALA A 192 27.01 22.50 -8.39
C ALA A 192 26.11 23.03 -9.50
N SER A 193 24.82 22.77 -9.43
CA SER A 193 23.84 23.28 -10.40
C SER A 193 23.76 24.80 -10.42
N LEU A 194 23.80 25.45 -9.24
CA LEU A 194 23.80 26.91 -9.10
C LEU A 194 25.10 27.52 -9.64
N MET A 195 26.26 26.87 -9.39
CA MET A 195 27.57 27.31 -9.92
C MET A 195 27.63 27.22 -11.46
N MET A 196 26.89 26.27 -12.08
CA MET A 196 26.74 26.19 -13.53
C MET A 196 25.75 27.21 -14.11
N GLY A 197 25.25 28.16 -13.29
CA GLY A 197 24.33 29.22 -13.73
C GLY A 197 22.86 28.82 -13.79
N ALA A 198 22.47 27.66 -13.24
CA ALA A 198 21.06 27.25 -13.21
C ALA A 198 20.27 28.14 -12.24
N GLY A 199 19.13 28.69 -12.67
CA GLY A 199 18.20 29.40 -11.82
C GLY A 199 17.50 28.49 -10.81
N ARG A 200 17.02 29.04 -9.68
CA ARG A 200 16.34 28.29 -8.61
C ARG A 200 15.19 27.39 -9.11
N TRP A 201 14.41 27.86 -10.07
CA TRP A 201 13.33 27.10 -10.67
C TRP A 201 13.83 25.90 -11.49
N THR A 202 14.93 26.08 -12.21
CA THR A 202 15.59 25.01 -12.97
C THR A 202 16.12 23.93 -12.04
N VAL A 203 16.77 24.32 -10.92
CA VAL A 203 17.25 23.41 -9.88
C VAL A 203 16.10 22.64 -9.26
N LEU A 204 15.00 23.32 -8.91
CA LEU A 204 13.80 22.67 -8.37
C LEU A 204 13.26 21.60 -9.32
N ARG A 205 13.06 21.96 -10.59
CA ARG A 205 12.40 21.08 -11.57
C ARG A 205 13.31 19.95 -12.08
N ARG A 206 14.62 20.19 -12.22
CA ARG A 206 15.57 19.25 -12.84
C ARG A 206 16.42 18.46 -11.85
N VAL A 207 16.53 18.94 -10.61
CA VAL A 207 17.36 18.29 -9.58
C VAL A 207 16.50 17.83 -8.40
N VAL A 208 15.80 18.76 -7.73
CA VAL A 208 15.07 18.45 -6.49
C VAL A 208 13.88 17.54 -6.76
N LEU A 209 13.02 17.88 -7.69
CA LEU A 209 11.83 17.09 -7.97
C LEU A 209 12.16 15.64 -8.42
N PRO A 210 13.06 15.40 -9.39
CA PRO A 210 13.44 14.04 -9.75
C PRO A 210 14.13 13.28 -8.61
N ALA A 211 14.99 13.93 -7.82
CA ALA A 211 15.67 13.30 -6.70
C ALA A 211 14.72 12.92 -5.55
N SER A 212 13.61 13.67 -5.36
CA SER A 212 12.60 13.38 -4.34
C SER A 212 11.53 12.38 -4.77
N LEU A 213 11.46 11.99 -6.05
CA LEU A 213 10.46 11.03 -6.55
C LEU A 213 10.34 9.74 -5.74
N PRO A 214 11.43 9.06 -5.31
CA PRO A 214 11.31 7.85 -4.50
C PRO A 214 10.52 8.08 -3.19
N SER A 215 10.79 9.19 -2.51
CA SER A 215 10.08 9.57 -1.28
C SER A 215 8.63 9.97 -1.56
N ILE A 216 8.37 10.63 -2.70
CA ILE A 216 7.01 10.93 -3.16
C ILE A 216 6.24 9.62 -3.34
N PHE A 217 6.77 8.63 -4.06
CA PHE A 217 6.12 7.34 -4.25
C PHE A 217 5.89 6.60 -2.93
N THR A 218 6.83 6.66 -1.99
CA THR A 218 6.62 6.13 -0.62
C THR A 218 5.42 6.81 0.04
N GLY A 219 5.30 8.14 -0.06
CA GLY A 219 4.16 8.90 0.45
C GLY A 219 2.86 8.53 -0.23
N LEU A 220 2.86 8.32 -1.56
CA LEU A 220 1.70 7.89 -2.32
C LEU A 220 1.18 6.52 -1.87
N ARG A 221 2.06 5.54 -1.68
CA ARG A 221 1.70 4.18 -1.24
C ARG A 221 1.10 4.18 0.17
N ILE A 222 1.75 4.87 1.12
CA ILE A 222 1.23 5.00 2.50
C ILE A 222 -0.11 5.74 2.48
N GLY A 223 -0.19 6.84 1.72
CA GLY A 223 -1.40 7.64 1.59
C GLY A 223 -2.56 6.86 0.99
N LEU A 224 -2.31 6.02 -0.02
CA LEU A 224 -3.34 5.17 -0.62
C LEU A 224 -3.89 4.15 0.38
N GLY A 225 -3.03 3.51 1.17
CA GLY A 225 -3.46 2.56 2.21
C GLY A 225 -4.33 3.20 3.29
N ILE A 226 -3.94 4.38 3.80
CA ILE A 226 -4.74 5.14 4.76
C ILE A 226 -6.03 5.64 4.11
N GLY A 227 -5.97 6.06 2.86
CA GLY A 227 -7.11 6.53 2.09
C GLY A 227 -8.18 5.45 1.88
N TRP A 228 -7.81 4.21 1.59
CA TRP A 228 -8.75 3.08 1.54
C TRP A 228 -9.50 2.93 2.87
N THR A 229 -8.80 2.96 4.00
CA THR A 229 -9.45 2.90 5.31
C THR A 229 -10.44 4.05 5.50
N ALA A 230 -10.06 5.27 5.09
CA ALA A 230 -10.91 6.45 5.20
C ALA A 230 -12.19 6.34 4.36
N VAL A 231 -12.09 5.84 3.11
CA VAL A 231 -13.25 5.65 2.22
C VAL A 231 -14.20 4.60 2.79
N ILE A 232 -13.69 3.46 3.23
CA ILE A 232 -14.55 2.39 3.78
C ILE A 232 -15.33 2.90 4.99
N VAL A 233 -14.68 3.62 5.92
CA VAL A 233 -15.37 4.22 7.07
C VAL A 233 -16.42 5.25 6.64
N ALA A 234 -16.11 6.07 5.64
CA ALA A 234 -17.08 7.02 5.10
C ALA A 234 -18.28 6.32 4.44
N GLU A 235 -18.05 5.25 3.69
CA GLU A 235 -19.08 4.47 3.03
C GLU A 235 -19.99 3.74 4.02
N MET A 236 -19.47 3.31 5.16
CA MET A 236 -20.27 2.69 6.22
C MET A 236 -21.35 3.62 6.78
N VAL A 237 -21.12 4.95 6.78
CA VAL A 237 -21.96 5.90 7.51
C VAL A 237 -22.60 6.95 6.61
N ALA A 238 -21.87 7.42 5.58
CA ALA A 238 -22.20 8.62 4.84
C ALA A 238 -22.69 8.38 3.40
N VAL A 239 -22.78 7.12 2.95
CA VAL A 239 -23.19 6.81 1.55
C VAL A 239 -24.03 5.53 1.50
N LYS A 240 -24.81 5.36 0.42
CA LYS A 240 -25.67 4.18 0.22
C LYS A 240 -25.18 3.26 -0.91
N SER A 241 -23.87 3.21 -1.13
CA SER A 241 -23.24 2.38 -2.16
C SER A 241 -21.75 2.20 -1.86
N GLY A 242 -21.14 1.19 -2.42
CA GLY A 242 -19.73 0.87 -2.20
C GLY A 242 -19.53 -0.30 -1.27
N LEU A 243 -18.26 -0.72 -1.13
CA LEU A 243 -17.89 -1.88 -0.33
C LEU A 243 -18.15 -1.64 1.17
N GLY A 244 -17.78 -0.46 1.70
CA GLY A 244 -18.04 -0.13 3.10
C GLY A 244 -19.53 -0.09 3.43
N TYR A 245 -20.39 0.33 2.50
CA TYR A 245 -21.85 0.25 2.67
C TYR A 245 -22.30 -1.21 2.75
N VAL A 246 -21.87 -2.08 1.83
CA VAL A 246 -22.23 -3.51 1.84
C VAL A 246 -21.74 -4.19 3.11
N LEU A 247 -20.52 -3.89 3.55
CA LEU A 247 -19.93 -4.43 4.78
C LEU A 247 -20.80 -4.11 5.99
N TRP A 248 -21.24 -2.84 6.12
CA TRP A 248 -22.01 -2.37 7.25
C TRP A 248 -23.45 -2.88 7.22
N ASP A 249 -24.09 -2.85 6.05
CA ASP A 249 -25.43 -3.36 5.85
C ASP A 249 -25.51 -4.87 6.11
N ALA A 250 -24.56 -5.66 5.58
CA ALA A 250 -24.46 -7.10 5.83
C ALA A 250 -24.25 -7.42 7.32
N TYR A 251 -23.48 -6.60 8.04
CA TYR A 251 -23.32 -6.72 9.48
C TYR A 251 -24.66 -6.55 10.21
N TYR A 252 -25.45 -5.51 9.87
CA TYR A 252 -26.76 -5.29 10.53
C TYR A 252 -27.78 -6.41 10.27
N VAL A 253 -27.71 -7.05 9.10
CA VAL A 253 -28.60 -8.19 8.78
C VAL A 253 -28.04 -9.53 9.27
N GLY A 254 -26.89 -9.54 9.95
CA GLY A 254 -26.27 -10.75 10.50
C GLY A 254 -25.61 -11.67 9.45
N ARG A 255 -25.36 -11.19 8.24
CA ARG A 255 -24.72 -11.91 7.12
C ARG A 255 -23.20 -11.81 7.20
N MET A 256 -22.62 -12.44 8.23
CA MET A 256 -21.16 -12.44 8.46
C MET A 256 -20.36 -13.12 7.34
N ASP A 257 -20.99 -13.99 6.57
CA ASP A 257 -20.44 -14.59 5.36
C ASP A 257 -20.14 -13.53 4.29
N VAL A 258 -21.06 -12.58 4.07
CA VAL A 258 -20.88 -11.45 3.16
C VAL A 258 -19.89 -10.44 3.72
N VAL A 259 -19.93 -10.16 5.04
CA VAL A 259 -18.98 -9.25 5.70
C VAL A 259 -17.53 -9.70 5.47
N ILE A 260 -17.23 -10.99 5.71
CA ILE A 260 -15.87 -11.52 5.52
C ILE A 260 -15.50 -11.54 4.03
N ALA A 261 -16.43 -11.90 3.15
CA ALA A 261 -16.20 -11.86 1.70
C ALA A 261 -15.84 -10.44 1.23
N ASP A 262 -16.50 -9.42 1.78
CA ASP A 262 -16.24 -8.02 1.49
C ASP A 262 -14.89 -7.55 2.06
N MET A 263 -14.58 -7.91 3.31
CA MET A 263 -13.25 -7.64 3.89
C MET A 263 -12.13 -8.21 3.02
N MET A 264 -12.29 -9.43 2.48
CA MET A 264 -11.30 -10.03 1.56
C MET A 264 -11.22 -9.24 0.24
N THR A 265 -12.36 -8.78 -0.28
CA THR A 265 -12.42 -7.93 -1.48
C THR A 265 -11.69 -6.61 -1.27
N ILE A 266 -11.95 -5.91 -0.16
CA ILE A 266 -11.28 -4.66 0.21
C ILE A 266 -9.77 -4.87 0.33
N GLY A 267 -9.34 -5.94 1.03
CA GLY A 267 -7.93 -6.27 1.17
C GLY A 267 -7.23 -6.54 -0.17
N LEU A 268 -7.91 -7.25 -1.06
CA LEU A 268 -7.40 -7.52 -2.42
C LEU A 268 -7.28 -6.23 -3.24
N LEU A 269 -8.27 -5.35 -3.18
CA LEU A 269 -8.22 -4.06 -3.88
C LEU A 269 -7.14 -3.14 -3.35
N GLY A 270 -6.95 -3.11 -2.03
CA GLY A 270 -5.84 -2.38 -1.40
C GLY A 270 -4.49 -2.88 -1.92
N LEU A 271 -4.29 -4.20 -1.96
CA LEU A 271 -3.09 -4.82 -2.50
C LEU A 271 -2.90 -4.53 -4.00
N LEU A 272 -3.94 -4.68 -4.81
CA LEU A 272 -3.88 -4.41 -6.26
C LEU A 272 -3.55 -2.95 -6.54
N SER A 273 -4.18 -2.02 -5.82
CA SER A 273 -3.90 -0.59 -5.97
C SER A 273 -2.46 -0.23 -5.55
N ASP A 274 -1.92 -0.83 -4.49
CA ASP A 274 -0.50 -0.67 -4.12
C ASP A 274 0.44 -1.23 -5.19
N MET A 275 0.12 -2.40 -5.76
CA MET A 275 0.89 -2.98 -6.87
C MET A 275 0.90 -2.08 -8.11
N VAL A 276 -0.22 -1.41 -8.41
CA VAL A 276 -0.29 -0.45 -9.53
C VAL A 276 0.65 0.72 -9.28
N ILE A 277 0.63 1.33 -8.08
CA ILE A 277 1.56 2.41 -7.73
C ILE A 277 3.02 1.94 -7.80
N LEU A 278 3.31 0.74 -7.28
CA LEU A 278 4.65 0.15 -7.35
C LEU A 278 5.13 -0.06 -8.79
N GLN A 279 4.24 -0.47 -9.69
CA GLN A 279 4.58 -0.64 -11.09
C GLN A 279 4.85 0.71 -11.78
N ILE A 280 4.05 1.74 -11.48
CA ILE A 280 4.28 3.11 -11.96
C ILE A 280 5.62 3.63 -11.42
N GLU A 281 5.90 3.43 -10.14
CA GLU A 281 7.17 3.79 -9.51
C GLU A 281 8.36 3.14 -10.26
N ARG A 282 8.29 1.84 -10.52
CA ARG A 282 9.34 1.10 -11.25
C ARG A 282 9.56 1.64 -12.66
N TRP A 283 8.50 2.04 -13.32
CA TRP A 283 8.58 2.61 -14.67
C TRP A 283 9.18 4.02 -14.67
N VAL A 284 8.75 4.86 -13.73
CA VAL A 284 9.22 6.25 -13.58
C VAL A 284 10.67 6.30 -13.09
N LEU A 285 11.08 5.39 -12.17
CA LEU A 285 12.41 5.37 -11.56
C LEU A 285 13.41 4.41 -12.25
N ASN A 286 13.16 4.02 -13.48
CA ASN A 286 13.99 3.05 -14.20
C ASN A 286 15.48 3.49 -14.32
N TRP A 287 15.73 4.80 -14.38
CA TRP A 287 17.07 5.39 -14.41
C TRP A 287 17.91 5.11 -13.14
N ARG A 288 17.29 4.87 -11.99
CA ARG A 288 17.99 4.59 -10.73
C ARG A 288 18.62 3.20 -10.69
N ARG A 289 18.05 2.23 -11.40
CA ARG A 289 18.60 0.87 -11.52
C ARG A 289 19.94 0.83 -12.24
N LEU A 290 20.19 1.77 -13.11
CA LEU A 290 21.45 1.85 -13.85
C LEU A 290 22.61 2.30 -12.98
N GLN A 291 22.36 3.03 -11.88
CA GLN A 291 23.40 3.49 -10.95
C GLN A 291 23.83 2.40 -9.94
N SER A 292 22.94 1.49 -9.57
CA SER A 292 23.29 0.38 -8.64
C SER A 292 24.10 -0.74 -9.28
N TYR A 293 24.30 -0.73 -10.61
CA TYR A 293 25.18 -1.66 -11.32
C TYR A 293 26.62 -1.14 -11.45
N GLN A 294 26.89 0.12 -11.07
CA GLN A 294 28.20 0.78 -11.19
C GLN A 294 28.92 1.01 -9.84
N SER A 295 28.27 0.66 -8.74
CA SER A 295 28.85 0.67 -7.38
C SER A 295 29.07 -0.76 -6.87
#